data_daa3cb192dd6a76ada0eec38e7cae4fd
#
_entry.id   daa3cb192dd6a76ada0eec38e7cae4fd
#
_cell.length_a   1.000
_cell.length_b   1.000
_cell.length_c   1.000
_cell.angle_alpha   90.00
_cell.angle_beta   90.00
_cell.angle_gamma   90.00
#
_symmetry.space_group_name_H-M   'P 1'
#
loop_
_entity.id
_entity.type
_entity.pdbx_description
1 polymer ?
#
loop_
_entity_poly.entity_id
_entity_poly.type
_entity_poly.pdbx_seq_one_letter_code
_entity_poly.pdbx_strand_id
1 'polypeptide(L)'
;GVYQFRSAADQVLYVGSAVDLKRRVRSYFTAAEKRRQVAQMLDTTVSVRHIATPTLIEARVRELRMIAELDPPVNRRSRAPRRRPWLHLAQGSGSRADPRLALTTVLPTEEVGHAVGPFASRGRGQEALRAAESVLRLGRWDGRELRRVRHDDVPAEPAEVLACLSGEVDLVTAPLLERIAALSRAERYEEAGTWTARLRCLLRAVDRAERVRPLLACPHLMAARRREVGGWELVAVRWGVLAGSMTTAPGADPRPAVELLRTSARVVDRPGRVGEVASIEETSLLADWVLDEGARIVEVDGDPAVLTWPIGAAARHRKVLASQE
;
A
#
# COMPACT_ATOMS: atom_id res chain seq x y z
N GLY A 1 -19.17 10.65 -4.12
CA GLY A 1 -19.80 10.13 -2.91
C GLY A 1 -19.80 8.61 -2.87
N VAL A 2 -20.35 8.06 -1.79
CA VAL A 2 -20.47 6.61 -1.52
C VAL A 2 -21.92 6.18 -1.58
N TYR A 3 -22.20 4.97 -2.05
CA TYR A 3 -23.54 4.39 -2.09
C TYR A 3 -23.53 2.96 -1.55
N GLN A 4 -24.68 2.53 -1.03
CA GLN A 4 -24.91 1.22 -0.44
C GLN A 4 -26.17 0.61 -1.03
N PHE A 5 -26.10 -0.61 -1.54
CA PHE A 5 -27.27 -1.42 -1.86
C PHE A 5 -27.69 -2.20 -0.60
N ARG A 6 -28.99 -2.17 -0.25
CA ARG A 6 -29.51 -2.72 0.99
C ARG A 6 -30.70 -3.66 0.74
N SER A 7 -30.74 -4.74 1.53
CA SER A 7 -31.85 -5.70 1.52
C SER A 7 -33.06 -5.19 2.29
N ALA A 8 -34.17 -5.95 2.27
CA ALA A 8 -35.36 -5.67 3.06
C ALA A 8 -35.12 -5.68 4.56
N ALA A 9 -34.13 -6.47 5.04
CA ALA A 9 -33.71 -6.50 6.44
C ALA A 9 -32.71 -5.38 6.78
N ASP A 10 -32.57 -4.35 5.95
CA ASP A 10 -31.62 -3.24 6.07
C ASP A 10 -30.13 -3.67 6.10
N GLN A 11 -29.83 -4.91 5.68
CA GLN A 11 -28.45 -5.39 5.54
C GLN A 11 -27.77 -4.74 4.34
N VAL A 12 -26.54 -4.27 4.50
CA VAL A 12 -25.72 -3.75 3.40
C VAL A 12 -25.21 -4.92 2.57
N LEU A 13 -25.62 -4.97 1.31
CA LEU A 13 -25.23 -6.00 0.34
C LEU A 13 -23.97 -5.64 -0.41
N TYR A 14 -23.79 -4.36 -0.72
CA TYR A 14 -22.68 -3.82 -1.46
C TYR A 14 -22.43 -2.35 -1.12
N VAL A 15 -21.17 -1.96 -1.08
CA VAL A 15 -20.72 -0.56 -0.97
C VAL A 15 -19.89 -0.21 -2.20
N GLY A 16 -20.05 1.00 -2.72
CA GLY A 16 -19.23 1.51 -3.81
C GLY A 16 -19.12 3.03 -3.78
N SER A 17 -18.15 3.58 -4.51
CA SER A 17 -17.96 5.03 -4.67
C SER A 17 -18.01 5.44 -6.13
N ALA A 18 -18.39 6.70 -6.37
CA ALA A 18 -18.38 7.30 -7.70
C ALA A 18 -18.36 8.83 -7.62
N VAL A 19 -17.91 9.46 -8.70
CA VAL A 19 -18.06 10.91 -8.92
C VAL A 19 -19.54 11.24 -9.12
N ASP A 20 -20.20 10.57 -10.06
CA ASP A 20 -21.62 10.67 -10.33
C ASP A 20 -22.35 9.43 -9.80
N LEU A 21 -22.94 9.56 -8.61
CA LEU A 21 -23.67 8.49 -7.95
C LEU A 21 -24.89 8.02 -8.74
N LYS A 22 -25.66 8.98 -9.31
CA LYS A 22 -26.88 8.65 -10.05
C LYS A 22 -26.58 7.84 -11.31
N ARG A 23 -25.59 8.28 -12.09
CA ARG A 23 -25.14 7.55 -13.28
C ARG A 23 -24.60 6.19 -12.92
N ARG A 24 -23.79 6.12 -11.85
CA ARG A 24 -23.17 4.85 -11.39
C ARG A 24 -24.21 3.85 -10.91
N VAL A 25 -25.15 4.25 -10.07
CA VAL A 25 -26.22 3.37 -9.58
C VAL A 25 -27.09 2.88 -10.74
N ARG A 26 -27.47 3.77 -11.66
CA ARG A 26 -28.25 3.38 -12.85
C ARG A 26 -27.53 2.35 -13.72
N SER A 27 -26.20 2.41 -13.82
CA SER A 27 -25.43 1.48 -14.65
C SER A 27 -25.56 0.01 -14.23
N TYR A 28 -25.91 -0.26 -12.96
CA TYR A 28 -26.14 -1.63 -12.49
C TYR A 28 -27.44 -2.24 -13.06
N PHE A 29 -28.42 -1.42 -13.43
CA PHE A 29 -29.71 -1.84 -13.96
C PHE A 29 -29.75 -1.87 -15.50
N THR A 30 -28.60 -1.78 -16.16
CA THR A 30 -28.51 -1.85 -17.62
C THR A 30 -28.17 -3.28 -18.08
N ALA A 31 -28.59 -3.64 -19.32
CA ALA A 31 -28.28 -4.92 -19.93
C ALA A 31 -26.78 -5.21 -20.14
N ALA A 32 -25.93 -4.18 -20.00
CA ALA A 32 -24.46 -4.31 -20.05
C ALA A 32 -23.88 -4.98 -18.79
N GLU A 33 -24.60 -5.02 -17.67
CA GLU A 33 -24.15 -5.68 -16.45
C GLU A 33 -24.34 -7.21 -16.58
N LYS A 34 -23.24 -7.95 -16.71
CA LYS A 34 -23.25 -9.41 -16.93
C LYS A 34 -22.77 -10.21 -15.71
N ARG A 35 -22.37 -9.56 -14.63
CA ARG A 35 -21.86 -10.24 -13.44
C ARG A 35 -22.99 -10.89 -12.66
N ARG A 36 -23.02 -12.23 -12.61
CA ARG A 36 -24.06 -13.01 -11.93
C ARG A 36 -24.27 -12.58 -10.46
N GLN A 37 -23.21 -12.28 -9.73
CA GLN A 37 -23.32 -11.80 -8.35
C GLN A 37 -24.02 -10.45 -8.22
N VAL A 38 -23.81 -9.55 -9.20
CA VAL A 38 -24.49 -8.25 -9.23
C VAL A 38 -25.98 -8.45 -9.50
N ALA A 39 -26.35 -9.31 -10.45
CA ALA A 39 -27.75 -9.66 -10.70
C ALA A 39 -28.43 -10.20 -9.43
N GLN A 40 -27.83 -11.18 -8.76
CA GLN A 40 -28.34 -11.72 -7.50
C GLN A 40 -28.45 -10.67 -6.38
N MET A 41 -27.52 -9.73 -6.32
CA MET A 41 -27.60 -8.61 -5.40
C MET A 41 -28.81 -7.71 -5.71
N LEU A 42 -29.01 -7.37 -6.99
CA LEU A 42 -30.11 -6.51 -7.42
C LEU A 42 -31.48 -7.14 -7.12
N ASP A 43 -31.62 -8.46 -7.32
CA ASP A 43 -32.88 -9.20 -7.02
C ASP A 43 -33.26 -9.11 -5.53
N THR A 44 -32.28 -8.92 -4.63
CA THR A 44 -32.49 -8.81 -3.18
C THR A 44 -32.44 -7.36 -2.67
N THR A 45 -32.09 -6.42 -3.54
CA THR A 45 -31.99 -5.00 -3.18
C THR A 45 -33.36 -4.34 -3.12
N VAL A 46 -33.65 -3.70 -1.98
CA VAL A 46 -34.90 -2.92 -1.80
C VAL A 46 -34.62 -1.42 -1.81
N SER A 47 -33.45 -0.99 -1.38
CA SER A 47 -33.11 0.41 -1.28
C SER A 47 -31.64 0.70 -1.59
N VAL A 48 -31.38 1.95 -1.99
CA VAL A 48 -30.02 2.47 -2.17
C VAL A 48 -29.87 3.71 -1.29
N ARG A 49 -28.92 3.65 -0.34
CA ARG A 49 -28.54 4.83 0.45
C ARG A 49 -27.25 5.42 -0.11
N HIS A 50 -27.07 6.71 0.08
CA HIS A 50 -25.84 7.38 -0.36
C HIS A 50 -25.38 8.45 0.64
N ILE A 51 -24.07 8.74 0.60
CA ILE A 51 -23.43 9.80 1.36
C ILE A 51 -22.64 10.64 0.33
N ALA A 52 -22.99 11.92 0.24
CA ALA A 52 -22.21 12.86 -0.55
C ALA A 52 -20.89 13.18 0.16
N THR A 53 -19.81 13.26 -0.61
CA THR A 53 -18.48 13.66 -0.11
C THR A 53 -17.94 14.80 -0.97
N PRO A 54 -17.14 15.72 -0.42
CA PRO A 54 -16.57 16.83 -1.17
C PRO A 54 -15.61 16.35 -2.28
N THR A 55 -14.93 15.22 -2.07
CA THR A 55 -13.89 14.73 -2.96
C THR A 55 -14.08 13.24 -3.29
N LEU A 56 -13.51 12.80 -4.43
CA LEU A 56 -13.53 11.40 -4.81
C LEU A 56 -12.61 10.56 -3.90
N ILE A 57 -11.48 11.12 -3.46
CA ILE A 57 -10.57 10.39 -2.55
C ILE A 57 -11.25 10.10 -1.22
N GLU A 58 -12.02 11.06 -0.67
CA GLU A 58 -12.81 10.80 0.54
C GLU A 58 -13.87 9.73 0.30
N ALA A 59 -14.55 9.75 -0.85
CA ALA A 59 -15.51 8.72 -1.22
C ALA A 59 -14.86 7.32 -1.21
N ARG A 60 -13.69 7.16 -1.82
CA ARG A 60 -12.95 5.90 -1.87
C ARG A 60 -12.49 5.44 -0.49
N VAL A 61 -12.01 6.35 0.34
CA VAL A 61 -11.60 6.03 1.72
C VAL A 61 -12.80 5.59 2.56
N ARG A 62 -13.94 6.31 2.44
CA ARG A 62 -15.19 5.91 3.11
C ARG A 62 -15.70 4.55 2.64
N GLU A 63 -15.61 4.28 1.34
CA GLU A 63 -15.92 2.95 0.79
C GLU A 63 -15.08 1.86 1.46
N LEU A 64 -13.75 2.02 1.54
CA LEU A 64 -12.86 1.05 2.20
C LEU A 64 -13.22 0.83 3.67
N ARG A 65 -13.45 1.91 4.41
CA ARG A 65 -13.81 1.84 5.82
C ARG A 65 -15.16 1.14 6.03
N MET A 66 -16.16 1.46 5.20
CA MET A 66 -17.48 0.81 5.25
C MET A 66 -17.42 -0.66 4.87
N ILE A 67 -16.60 -1.04 3.88
CA ILE A 67 -16.42 -2.46 3.52
C ILE A 67 -15.78 -3.22 4.68
N ALA A 68 -14.80 -2.63 5.35
CA ALA A 68 -14.13 -3.26 6.50
C ALA A 68 -15.04 -3.40 7.72
N GLU A 69 -15.92 -2.43 7.96
CA GLU A 69 -16.85 -2.39 9.09
C GLU A 69 -18.08 -3.27 8.88
N LEU A 70 -18.68 -3.22 7.69
CA LEU A 70 -19.97 -3.84 7.40
C LEU A 70 -19.89 -5.21 6.75
N ASP A 71 -18.71 -5.62 6.28
CA ASP A 71 -18.43 -6.88 5.57
C ASP A 71 -19.50 -7.26 4.53
N PRO A 72 -19.81 -6.40 3.54
CA PRO A 72 -20.92 -6.66 2.64
C PRO A 72 -20.66 -7.89 1.76
N PRO A 73 -21.68 -8.78 1.57
CA PRO A 73 -21.48 -10.09 0.92
C PRO A 73 -21.00 -10.01 -0.54
N VAL A 74 -21.28 -8.92 -1.24
CA VAL A 74 -20.95 -8.78 -2.67
C VAL A 74 -19.60 -8.09 -2.90
N ASN A 75 -19.06 -7.35 -1.92
CA ASN A 75 -17.71 -6.79 -2.03
C ASN A 75 -16.67 -7.90 -1.86
N ARG A 76 -16.00 -8.29 -2.95
CA ARG A 76 -14.93 -9.32 -2.91
C ARG A 76 -13.57 -8.77 -2.51
N ARG A 77 -13.29 -7.51 -2.85
CA ARG A 77 -12.06 -6.81 -2.50
C ARG A 77 -12.26 -6.06 -1.19
N SER A 78 -11.21 -5.98 -0.39
CA SER A 78 -11.19 -5.23 0.88
C SER A 78 -12.12 -5.77 1.98
N ARG A 79 -12.63 -6.99 1.84
CA ARG A 79 -13.36 -7.73 2.88
C ARG A 79 -12.41 -8.07 3.99
N ALA A 80 -12.37 -7.58 5.06
CA ALA A 80 -11.39 -7.60 6.14
C ALA A 80 -10.09 -6.89 5.73
N PRO A 81 -9.64 -5.92 6.52
CA PRO A 81 -8.30 -5.37 6.37
C PRO A 81 -7.32 -6.53 6.60
N ARG A 82 -6.93 -7.20 5.52
CA ARG A 82 -5.96 -8.28 5.61
C ARG A 82 -4.69 -7.64 6.13
N ARG A 83 -4.25 -8.07 7.30
CA ARG A 83 -2.92 -7.76 7.80
C ARG A 83 -1.94 -8.26 6.75
N ARG A 84 -1.46 -7.35 5.91
CA ARG A 84 -0.55 -7.70 4.81
C ARG A 84 0.84 -7.93 5.35
N PRO A 85 1.55 -8.96 4.87
CA PRO A 85 2.90 -9.24 5.33
C PRO A 85 3.87 -8.13 4.95
N TRP A 86 4.85 -7.92 5.82
CA TRP A 86 6.02 -7.07 5.62
C TRP A 86 7.28 -7.90 5.88
N LEU A 87 8.32 -7.65 5.11
CA LEU A 87 9.65 -8.19 5.31
C LEU A 87 10.43 -7.19 6.16
N HIS A 88 10.96 -7.63 7.28
CA HIS A 88 11.74 -6.82 8.22
C HIS A 88 12.89 -7.63 8.81
N LEU A 89 13.81 -6.94 9.47
CA LEU A 89 14.88 -7.56 10.25
C LEU A 89 14.37 -7.83 11.67
N ALA A 90 13.95 -9.05 11.94
CA ALA A 90 13.52 -9.45 13.26
C ALA A 90 14.73 -9.62 14.18
N GLN A 91 14.67 -8.99 15.36
CA GLN A 91 15.63 -9.23 16.43
C GLN A 91 15.46 -10.65 16.98
N GLY A 92 16.55 -11.32 17.23
CA GLY A 92 16.51 -12.64 17.85
C GLY A 92 16.06 -12.55 19.31
N SER A 93 15.35 -13.57 19.80
CA SER A 93 14.97 -13.70 21.21
C SER A 93 15.28 -15.08 21.73
N GLY A 94 15.74 -15.16 22.99
CA GLY A 94 16.04 -16.43 23.65
C GLY A 94 17.20 -17.20 23.00
N SER A 95 17.01 -18.48 22.72
CA SER A 95 18.02 -19.36 22.11
C SER A 95 18.38 -19.01 20.66
N ARG A 96 17.66 -18.05 20.02
CA ARG A 96 17.91 -17.54 18.67
C ARG A 96 18.22 -16.06 18.73
N ALA A 97 19.37 -15.71 19.29
CA ALA A 97 19.79 -14.32 19.47
C ALA A 97 20.16 -13.60 18.16
N ASP A 98 20.43 -14.33 17.08
CA ASP A 98 20.88 -13.73 15.82
C ASP A 98 19.73 -13.02 15.09
N PRO A 99 19.96 -11.80 14.57
CA PRO A 99 18.98 -11.09 13.74
C PRO A 99 18.72 -11.87 12.45
N ARG A 100 17.47 -11.87 11.98
CA ARG A 100 17.06 -12.56 10.75
C ARG A 100 16.01 -11.81 9.98
N LEU A 101 16.01 -11.98 8.67
CA LEU A 101 14.89 -11.56 7.84
C LEU A 101 13.64 -12.39 8.17
N ALA A 102 12.51 -11.74 8.38
CA ALA A 102 11.27 -12.40 8.71
C ALA A 102 10.07 -11.69 8.09
N LEU A 103 8.95 -12.42 7.95
CA LEU A 103 7.68 -11.86 7.54
C LEU A 103 6.79 -11.64 8.77
N THR A 104 6.40 -10.39 8.99
CA THR A 104 5.43 -10.01 10.01
C THR A 104 4.15 -9.46 9.39
N THR A 105 3.02 -9.64 10.06
CA THR A 105 1.75 -8.95 9.75
C THR A 105 1.43 -7.87 10.79
N VAL A 106 2.30 -7.71 11.78
CA VAL A 106 2.23 -6.69 12.81
C VAL A 106 3.55 -5.95 12.78
N LEU A 107 3.60 -4.82 12.06
CA LEU A 107 4.79 -4.00 11.92
C LEU A 107 4.67 -2.79 12.85
N PRO A 108 5.57 -2.61 13.82
CA PRO A 108 5.66 -1.39 14.60
C PRO A 108 5.90 -0.17 13.70
N THR A 109 5.31 0.98 14.06
CA THR A 109 5.42 2.18 13.22
C THR A 109 6.87 2.69 13.14
N GLU A 110 7.67 2.50 14.18
CA GLU A 110 9.10 2.84 14.20
C GLU A 110 9.95 2.00 13.23
N GLU A 111 9.51 0.79 12.89
CA GLU A 111 10.23 -0.10 11.96
C GLU A 111 9.87 0.14 10.48
N VAL A 112 8.91 1.01 10.19
CA VAL A 112 8.45 1.28 8.81
C VAL A 112 9.60 1.67 7.89
N GLY A 113 10.58 2.43 8.39
CA GLY A 113 11.78 2.84 7.67
C GLY A 113 12.62 1.68 7.15
N HIS A 114 12.61 0.57 7.87
CA HIS A 114 13.45 -0.59 7.65
C HIS A 114 12.64 -1.85 7.35
N ALA A 115 11.50 -1.71 6.69
CA ALA A 115 10.67 -2.84 6.31
C ALA A 115 10.20 -2.71 4.86
N VAL A 116 10.14 -3.80 4.11
CA VAL A 116 9.70 -3.86 2.72
C VAL A 116 8.32 -4.51 2.64
N GLY A 117 7.39 -3.85 1.98
CA GLY A 117 6.00 -4.28 1.88
C GLY A 117 5.04 -3.12 1.59
N PRO A 118 3.73 -3.33 1.73
CA PRO A 118 3.06 -4.59 2.06
C PRO A 118 3.06 -5.59 0.89
N PHE A 119 3.18 -6.87 1.18
CA PHE A 119 3.02 -7.90 0.15
C PHE A 119 1.54 -8.22 -0.09
N ALA A 120 1.20 -8.57 -1.34
CA ALA A 120 -0.17 -8.94 -1.70
C ALA A 120 -0.64 -10.23 -1.03
N SER A 121 0.30 -11.15 -0.71
CA SER A 121 0.06 -12.38 0.02
C SER A 121 1.32 -12.86 0.75
N ARG A 122 1.15 -13.79 1.70
CA ARG A 122 2.28 -14.41 2.41
C ARG A 122 3.21 -15.16 1.43
N GLY A 123 2.66 -15.81 0.40
CA GLY A 123 3.46 -16.50 -0.64
C GLY A 123 4.36 -15.52 -1.41
N ARG A 124 3.84 -14.35 -1.80
CA ARG A 124 4.67 -13.32 -2.45
C ARG A 124 5.75 -12.78 -1.51
N GLY A 125 5.45 -12.62 -0.23
CA GLY A 125 6.45 -12.27 0.79
C GLY A 125 7.55 -13.32 0.93
N GLN A 126 7.18 -14.61 0.92
CA GLN A 126 8.17 -15.71 0.98
C GLN A 126 9.09 -15.74 -0.25
N GLU A 127 8.58 -15.47 -1.45
CA GLU A 127 9.44 -15.39 -2.64
C GLU A 127 10.41 -14.19 -2.56
N ALA A 128 9.96 -13.05 -2.05
CA ALA A 128 10.84 -11.90 -1.81
C ALA A 128 11.87 -12.17 -0.71
N LEU A 129 11.47 -12.82 0.38
CA LEU A 129 12.37 -13.27 1.45
C LEU A 129 13.47 -14.19 0.89
N ARG A 130 13.11 -15.20 0.08
CA ARG A 130 14.08 -16.09 -0.57
C ARG A 130 15.05 -15.33 -1.49
N ALA A 131 14.56 -14.28 -2.19
CA ALA A 131 15.42 -13.44 -3.00
C ALA A 131 16.46 -12.71 -2.13
N ALA A 132 16.02 -12.05 -1.07
CA ALA A 132 16.89 -11.31 -0.15
C ALA A 132 17.89 -12.23 0.56
N GLU A 133 17.44 -13.35 1.13
CA GLU A 133 18.29 -14.32 1.85
C GLU A 133 19.34 -14.98 0.95
N SER A 134 19.06 -15.14 -0.34
CA SER A 134 20.02 -15.74 -1.27
C SER A 134 21.26 -14.88 -1.51
N VAL A 135 21.21 -13.60 -1.19
CA VAL A 135 22.29 -12.62 -1.35
C VAL A 135 22.82 -12.18 0.02
N LEU A 136 21.91 -11.77 0.92
CA LEU A 136 22.28 -11.20 2.22
C LEU A 136 22.77 -12.23 3.25
N ARG A 137 22.76 -13.51 2.90
CA ARG A 137 23.39 -14.63 3.66
C ARG A 137 23.11 -14.67 5.16
N LEU A 138 21.99 -14.14 5.63
CA LEU A 138 21.59 -14.17 7.04
C LEU A 138 21.17 -15.55 7.55
N GLY A 139 21.03 -16.52 6.65
CA GLY A 139 20.66 -17.90 6.92
C GLY A 139 20.07 -18.57 5.69
N ARG A 140 20.25 -19.88 5.57
CA ARG A 140 19.73 -20.65 4.44
C ARG A 140 18.46 -21.39 4.85
N TRP A 141 17.35 -21.07 4.20
CA TRP A 141 16.11 -21.82 4.32
C TRP A 141 16.21 -23.14 3.55
N ASP A 142 15.99 -24.27 4.22
CA ASP A 142 16.01 -25.61 3.60
C ASP A 142 14.61 -26.19 3.35
N GLY A 143 13.55 -25.38 3.54
CA GLY A 143 12.16 -25.80 3.42
C GLY A 143 11.48 -26.14 4.76
N ARG A 144 12.25 -26.37 5.83
CA ARG A 144 11.75 -26.66 7.18
C ARG A 144 12.44 -25.85 8.28
N GLU A 145 13.75 -25.63 8.17
CA GLU A 145 14.52 -24.88 9.16
C GLU A 145 15.46 -23.87 8.52
N LEU A 146 15.74 -22.77 9.23
CA LEU A 146 16.75 -21.81 8.86
C LEU A 146 18.11 -22.42 9.18
N ARG A 147 18.80 -22.98 8.18
CA ARG A 147 20.18 -23.47 8.39
C ARG A 147 21.16 -22.30 8.37
N ARG A 148 22.05 -22.25 9.36
CA ARG A 148 23.19 -21.35 9.35
C ARG A 148 24.01 -21.55 8.08
N VAL A 149 24.51 -20.48 7.51
CA VAL A 149 25.46 -20.47 6.41
C VAL A 149 26.69 -21.31 6.79
N ARG A 150 27.28 -22.01 5.84
CA ARG A 150 28.54 -22.79 6.08
C ARG A 150 29.60 -21.89 6.68
N HIS A 151 30.48 -22.47 7.46
CA HIS A 151 31.52 -21.83 8.28
C HIS A 151 32.44 -20.84 7.53
N ASP A 152 32.46 -20.88 6.19
CA ASP A 152 33.33 -20.07 5.32
C ASP A 152 32.65 -18.86 4.69
N ASP A 153 31.33 -18.68 4.88
CA ASP A 153 30.59 -17.52 4.36
C ASP A 153 30.45 -16.45 5.46
N VAL A 154 30.96 -15.26 5.22
CA VAL A 154 30.75 -14.10 6.11
C VAL A 154 29.27 -13.74 6.08
N PRO A 155 28.55 -13.78 7.21
CA PRO A 155 27.16 -13.36 7.25
C PRO A 155 27.08 -11.86 6.94
N ALA A 156 25.98 -11.44 6.29
CA ALA A 156 25.72 -10.01 6.07
C ALA A 156 25.56 -9.32 7.43
N GLU A 157 26.20 -8.18 7.57
CA GLU A 157 26.05 -7.36 8.77
C GLU A 157 24.60 -6.82 8.86
N PRO A 158 24.03 -6.73 10.08
CA PRO A 158 22.68 -6.16 10.26
C PRO A 158 22.51 -4.79 9.59
N ALA A 159 23.56 -3.98 9.56
CA ALA A 159 23.53 -2.67 8.91
C ALA A 159 23.32 -2.77 7.39
N GLU A 160 23.94 -3.74 6.71
CA GLU A 160 23.73 -3.96 5.27
C GLU A 160 22.30 -4.40 4.97
N VAL A 161 21.74 -5.25 5.84
CA VAL A 161 20.34 -5.68 5.72
C VAL A 161 19.41 -4.50 5.89
N LEU A 162 19.62 -3.67 6.89
CA LEU A 162 18.82 -2.46 7.13
C LEU A 162 18.95 -1.48 5.96
N ALA A 163 20.14 -1.27 5.41
CA ALA A 163 20.38 -0.43 4.23
C ALA A 163 19.56 -0.93 3.03
N CYS A 164 19.61 -2.24 2.74
CA CYS A 164 18.82 -2.86 1.69
C CYS A 164 17.31 -2.65 1.89
N LEU A 165 16.82 -2.90 3.11
CA LEU A 165 15.41 -2.71 3.44
C LEU A 165 14.98 -1.23 3.41
N SER A 166 15.90 -0.29 3.63
CA SER A 166 15.64 1.16 3.63
C SER A 166 15.65 1.78 2.24
N GLY A 167 16.24 1.13 1.23
CA GLY A 167 16.27 1.65 -0.14
C GLY A 167 17.49 1.28 -0.98
N GLU A 168 18.58 0.76 -0.38
CA GLU A 168 19.74 0.30 -1.13
C GLU A 168 19.50 -1.08 -1.76
N VAL A 169 18.39 -1.20 -2.49
CA VAL A 169 17.92 -2.47 -3.07
C VAL A 169 18.92 -3.09 -4.06
N ASP A 170 19.85 -2.31 -4.57
CA ASP A 170 20.90 -2.77 -5.49
C ASP A 170 21.84 -3.80 -4.84
N LEU A 171 22.00 -3.78 -3.51
CA LEU A 171 22.72 -4.81 -2.75
C LEU A 171 22.20 -6.22 -3.03
N VAL A 172 20.90 -6.35 -3.31
CA VAL A 172 20.27 -7.65 -3.65
C VAL A 172 20.00 -7.76 -5.15
N THR A 173 19.64 -6.68 -5.81
CA THR A 173 19.20 -6.70 -7.20
C THR A 173 20.36 -6.99 -8.16
N ALA A 174 21.52 -6.36 -7.96
CA ALA A 174 22.66 -6.54 -8.86
C ALA A 174 23.16 -8.01 -8.89
N PRO A 175 23.44 -8.66 -7.75
CA PRO A 175 23.85 -10.07 -7.75
C PRO A 175 22.80 -11.02 -8.32
N LEU A 176 21.51 -10.74 -8.11
CA LEU A 176 20.43 -11.56 -8.66
C LEU A 176 20.31 -11.40 -10.18
N LEU A 177 20.49 -10.21 -10.73
CA LEU A 177 20.50 -9.99 -12.18
C LEU A 177 21.70 -10.71 -12.84
N GLU A 178 22.88 -10.67 -12.24
CA GLU A 178 24.04 -11.43 -12.70
C GLU A 178 23.76 -12.94 -12.70
N ARG A 179 23.15 -13.46 -11.62
CA ARG A 179 22.75 -14.87 -11.52
C ARG A 179 21.73 -15.24 -12.59
N ILE A 180 20.71 -14.42 -12.83
CA ILE A 180 19.68 -14.64 -13.85
C ILE A 180 20.33 -14.67 -15.24
N ALA A 181 21.24 -13.74 -15.53
CA ALA A 181 21.98 -13.70 -16.77
C ALA A 181 22.88 -14.93 -16.97
N ALA A 182 23.56 -15.40 -15.92
CA ALA A 182 24.37 -16.62 -15.96
C ALA A 182 23.53 -17.88 -16.23
N LEU A 183 22.37 -18.00 -15.57
CA LEU A 183 21.43 -19.10 -15.80
C LEU A 183 20.88 -19.08 -17.22
N SER A 184 20.54 -17.91 -17.76
CA SER A 184 20.07 -17.76 -19.14
C SER A 184 21.14 -18.15 -20.18
N ARG A 185 22.41 -17.77 -19.95
CA ARG A 185 23.54 -18.18 -20.80
C ARG A 185 23.80 -19.69 -20.76
N ALA A 186 23.49 -20.33 -19.62
CA ALA A 186 23.57 -21.77 -19.46
C ALA A 186 22.31 -22.50 -19.91
N GLU A 187 21.37 -21.82 -20.60
CA GLU A 187 20.10 -22.34 -21.11
C GLU A 187 19.15 -22.90 -20.01
N ARG A 188 19.38 -22.54 -18.75
CA ARG A 188 18.57 -22.92 -17.58
C ARG A 188 17.40 -21.96 -17.40
N TYR A 189 16.53 -21.85 -18.41
CA TYR A 189 15.49 -20.81 -18.51
C TYR A 189 14.44 -20.90 -17.40
N GLU A 190 14.05 -22.10 -16.95
CA GLU A 190 13.08 -22.27 -15.87
C GLU A 190 13.60 -21.71 -14.54
N GLU A 191 14.88 -21.96 -14.26
CA GLU A 191 15.50 -21.41 -13.05
C GLU A 191 15.69 -19.90 -13.14
N ALA A 192 16.12 -19.39 -14.30
CA ALA A 192 16.21 -17.96 -14.56
C ALA A 192 14.84 -17.28 -14.37
N GLY A 193 13.78 -17.88 -14.87
CA GLY A 193 12.38 -17.45 -14.71
C GLY A 193 11.97 -17.43 -13.23
N THR A 194 12.31 -18.45 -12.48
CA THR A 194 12.02 -18.52 -11.03
C THR A 194 12.72 -17.39 -10.27
N TRP A 195 13.98 -17.13 -10.52
CA TRP A 195 14.72 -16.04 -9.86
C TRP A 195 14.21 -14.67 -10.28
N THR A 196 13.82 -14.51 -11.56
CA THR A 196 13.18 -13.28 -12.05
C THR A 196 11.85 -13.01 -11.33
N ALA A 197 11.02 -14.04 -11.12
CA ALA A 197 9.77 -13.91 -10.38
C ALA A 197 9.98 -13.54 -8.90
N ARG A 198 11.00 -14.12 -8.25
CA ARG A 198 11.39 -13.78 -6.86
C ARG A 198 11.86 -12.33 -6.74
N LEU A 199 12.77 -11.91 -7.61
CA LEU A 199 13.26 -10.54 -7.65
C LEU A 199 12.11 -9.55 -7.89
N ARG A 200 11.20 -9.87 -8.80
CA ARG A 200 10.01 -9.05 -9.06
C ARG A 200 9.12 -8.91 -7.83
N CYS A 201 8.93 -9.97 -7.04
CA CYS A 201 8.18 -9.89 -5.78
C CYS A 201 8.82 -8.90 -4.80
N LEU A 202 10.15 -8.90 -4.69
CA LEU A 202 10.90 -7.97 -3.85
C LEU A 202 10.75 -6.53 -4.36
N LEU A 203 11.07 -6.28 -5.63
CA LEU A 203 11.04 -4.94 -6.21
C LEU A 203 9.64 -4.30 -6.17
N ARG A 204 8.58 -5.07 -6.44
CA ARG A 204 7.20 -4.56 -6.30
C ARG A 204 6.83 -4.21 -4.86
N ALA A 205 7.45 -4.87 -3.89
CA ALA A 205 7.21 -4.54 -2.48
C ALA A 205 8.03 -3.33 -2.03
N VAL A 206 9.26 -3.18 -2.55
CA VAL A 206 10.07 -1.97 -2.35
C VAL A 206 9.33 -0.75 -2.92
N ASP A 207 8.86 -0.82 -4.16
CA ASP A 207 8.08 0.27 -4.80
C ASP A 207 6.87 0.68 -3.94
N ARG A 208 6.10 -0.31 -3.43
CA ARG A 208 4.98 -0.01 -2.52
C ARG A 208 5.42 0.61 -1.20
N ALA A 209 6.50 0.09 -0.61
CA ALA A 209 7.04 0.62 0.63
C ALA A 209 7.47 2.09 0.47
N GLU A 210 8.22 2.39 -0.59
CA GLU A 210 8.66 3.75 -0.92
C GLU A 210 7.51 4.74 -1.04
N ARG A 211 6.36 4.30 -1.55
CA ARG A 211 5.17 5.15 -1.71
C ARG A 211 4.43 5.42 -0.39
N VAL A 212 4.32 4.43 0.49
CA VAL A 212 3.50 4.56 1.71
C VAL A 212 4.29 5.05 2.93
N ARG A 213 5.58 4.77 3.00
CA ARG A 213 6.46 5.14 4.13
C ARG A 213 6.38 6.64 4.51
N PRO A 214 6.49 7.59 3.54
CA PRO A 214 6.44 9.01 3.87
C PRO A 214 5.15 9.40 4.59
N LEU A 215 4.02 8.83 4.16
CA LEU A 215 2.73 9.14 4.78
C LEU A 215 2.57 8.49 6.16
N LEU A 216 3.08 7.26 6.32
CA LEU A 216 3.02 6.53 7.59
C LEU A 216 3.89 7.17 8.68
N ALA A 217 4.97 7.85 8.28
CA ALA A 217 5.90 8.50 9.20
C ALA A 217 5.59 10.00 9.42
N CYS A 218 4.70 10.59 8.60
CA CYS A 218 4.40 12.02 8.66
C CYS A 218 3.25 12.33 9.63
N PRO A 219 3.47 13.18 10.67
CA PRO A 219 2.43 13.58 11.61
C PRO A 219 1.27 14.29 10.95
N HIS A 220 1.56 15.18 10.01
CA HIS A 220 0.58 15.95 9.27
C HIS A 220 1.12 16.34 7.91
N LEU A 221 0.32 16.10 6.89
CA LEU A 221 0.57 16.55 5.52
C LEU A 221 -0.73 17.09 4.94
N MET A 222 -0.66 18.26 4.32
CA MET A 222 -1.74 18.80 3.53
C MET A 222 -1.30 18.97 2.09
N ALA A 223 -2.10 18.49 1.15
CA ALA A 223 -1.82 18.63 -0.26
C ALA A 223 -3.06 19.15 -1.01
N ALA A 224 -2.82 19.82 -2.14
CA ALA A 224 -3.82 20.40 -2.99
C ALA A 224 -3.64 19.96 -4.44
N ARG A 225 -4.76 19.75 -5.15
CA ARG A 225 -4.78 19.47 -6.59
C ARG A 225 -5.80 20.37 -7.28
N ARG A 226 -5.43 20.88 -8.45
CA ARG A 226 -6.35 21.67 -9.26
C ARG A 226 -7.43 20.78 -9.87
N ARG A 227 -8.68 21.21 -9.80
CA ARG A 227 -9.82 20.50 -10.40
C ARG A 227 -10.02 20.93 -11.84
N GLU A 228 -10.40 19.99 -12.71
CA GLU A 228 -10.74 20.28 -14.12
C GLU A 228 -11.88 21.30 -14.25
N VAL A 229 -12.86 21.22 -13.35
CA VAL A 229 -14.00 22.15 -13.29
C VAL A 229 -13.66 23.50 -12.62
N GLY A 230 -12.39 23.74 -12.33
CA GLY A 230 -11.90 24.90 -11.59
C GLY A 230 -11.94 24.74 -10.07
N GLY A 231 -11.20 25.61 -9.37
CA GLY A 231 -10.99 25.51 -7.92
C GLY A 231 -9.97 24.43 -7.55
N TRP A 232 -9.91 24.09 -6.27
CA TRP A 232 -8.94 23.18 -5.69
C TRP A 232 -9.61 22.05 -4.93
N GLU A 233 -9.01 20.90 -4.95
CA GLU A 233 -9.27 19.77 -4.06
C GLU A 233 -8.15 19.72 -3.04
N LEU A 234 -8.49 19.77 -1.75
CA LEU A 234 -7.58 19.78 -0.61
C LEU A 234 -7.75 18.47 0.17
N VAL A 235 -6.65 17.92 0.62
CA VAL A 235 -6.62 16.69 1.42
C VAL A 235 -5.64 16.86 2.58
N ALA A 236 -6.10 16.54 3.79
CA ALA A 236 -5.27 16.45 4.99
C ALA A 236 -5.06 14.97 5.37
N VAL A 237 -3.80 14.59 5.55
CA VAL A 237 -3.36 13.25 5.94
C VAL A 237 -2.59 13.33 7.25
N ARG A 238 -2.86 12.43 8.19
CA ARG A 238 -2.11 12.29 9.44
C ARG A 238 -1.74 10.84 9.66
N TRP A 239 -0.44 10.54 9.73
CA TRP A 239 0.06 9.18 9.95
C TRP A 239 -0.52 8.16 8.94
N GLY A 240 -0.66 8.57 7.67
CA GLY A 240 -1.23 7.72 6.62
C GLY A 240 -2.75 7.57 6.65
N VAL A 241 -3.46 8.32 7.49
CA VAL A 241 -4.91 8.32 7.65
C VAL A 241 -5.50 9.56 7.00
N LEU A 242 -6.60 9.44 6.25
CA LEU A 242 -7.36 10.60 5.79
C LEU A 242 -7.97 11.32 7.00
N ALA A 243 -7.48 12.53 7.28
CA ALA A 243 -7.94 13.37 8.36
C ALA A 243 -9.07 14.33 7.93
N GLY A 244 -9.09 14.70 6.67
CA GLY A 244 -10.14 15.55 6.10
C GLY A 244 -9.92 15.83 4.61
N SER A 245 -10.96 16.27 3.94
CA SER A 245 -10.87 16.76 2.56
C SER A 245 -11.86 17.90 2.31
N MET A 246 -11.55 18.75 1.34
CA MET A 246 -12.36 19.92 1.01
C MET A 246 -12.20 20.30 -0.47
N THR A 247 -13.16 21.02 -1.01
CA THR A 247 -13.04 21.64 -2.33
C THR A 247 -13.32 23.13 -2.25
N THR A 248 -12.67 23.91 -3.12
CA THR A 248 -12.99 25.34 -3.29
C THR A 248 -13.83 25.58 -4.55
N ALA A 249 -14.54 26.69 -4.58
CA ALA A 249 -15.20 27.15 -5.79
C ALA A 249 -14.16 27.55 -6.86
N PRO A 250 -14.55 27.53 -8.15
CA PRO A 250 -13.72 28.07 -9.22
C PRO A 250 -13.37 29.55 -8.98
N GLY A 251 -12.07 29.89 -9.13
CA GLY A 251 -11.60 31.27 -8.95
C GLY A 251 -11.43 31.71 -7.48
N ALA A 252 -11.87 30.94 -6.51
CA ALA A 252 -11.72 31.29 -5.09
C ALA A 252 -10.26 31.15 -4.63
N ASP A 253 -9.83 32.04 -3.72
CA ASP A 253 -8.55 31.89 -3.00
C ASP A 253 -8.59 30.62 -2.15
N PRO A 254 -7.64 29.69 -2.32
CA PRO A 254 -7.62 28.45 -1.53
C PRO A 254 -7.20 28.64 -0.08
N ARG A 255 -6.54 29.74 0.30
CA ARG A 255 -5.97 29.94 1.65
C ARG A 255 -7.01 29.84 2.78
N PRO A 256 -8.21 30.43 2.69
CA PRO A 256 -9.23 30.25 3.74
C PRO A 256 -9.67 28.79 3.89
N ALA A 257 -9.71 28.02 2.79
CA ALA A 257 -10.07 26.60 2.82
C ALA A 257 -8.94 25.76 3.44
N VAL A 258 -7.66 26.13 3.22
CA VAL A 258 -6.51 25.50 3.88
C VAL A 258 -6.60 25.68 5.39
N GLU A 259 -6.85 26.93 5.86
CA GLU A 259 -7.00 27.21 7.29
C GLU A 259 -8.18 26.46 7.92
N LEU A 260 -9.32 26.44 7.22
CA LEU A 260 -10.48 25.70 7.68
C LEU A 260 -10.21 24.20 7.75
N LEU A 261 -9.54 23.61 6.76
CA LEU A 261 -9.17 22.20 6.77
C LEU A 261 -8.16 21.89 7.87
N ARG A 262 -7.19 22.78 8.12
CA ARG A 262 -6.20 22.62 9.20
C ARG A 262 -6.88 22.52 10.57
N THR A 263 -7.87 23.36 10.84
CA THR A 263 -8.56 23.41 12.14
C THR A 263 -9.65 22.37 12.28
N SER A 264 -10.31 21.96 11.18
CA SER A 264 -11.42 21.00 11.19
C SER A 264 -10.99 19.54 10.94
N ALA A 265 -9.76 19.30 10.47
CA ALA A 265 -9.27 17.96 10.20
C ALA A 265 -9.24 17.12 11.49
N ARG A 266 -9.67 15.86 11.37
CA ARG A 266 -9.65 14.90 12.47
C ARG A 266 -8.26 14.80 13.10
N VAL A 267 -8.19 14.86 14.42
CA VAL A 267 -6.98 14.54 15.16
C VAL A 267 -6.73 13.03 15.10
N VAL A 268 -5.50 12.65 14.79
CA VAL A 268 -5.05 11.26 14.75
C VAL A 268 -3.76 11.17 15.53
N ASP A 269 -3.76 10.40 16.58
CA ASP A 269 -2.56 10.09 17.35
C ASP A 269 -1.65 9.15 16.55
N ARG A 270 -0.33 9.20 16.84
CA ARG A 270 0.62 8.29 16.19
C ARG A 270 0.24 6.83 16.48
N PRO A 271 -0.05 6.03 15.43
CA PRO A 271 -0.34 4.62 15.63
C PRO A 271 0.88 3.87 16.16
N GLY A 272 0.69 2.90 17.06
CA GLY A 272 1.78 2.04 17.53
C GLY A 272 2.23 1.04 16.46
N ARG A 273 1.36 0.72 15.49
CA ARG A 273 1.63 -0.24 14.41
C ARG A 273 0.93 0.15 13.12
N VAL A 274 1.48 -0.30 12.00
CA VAL A 274 0.89 -0.12 10.68
C VAL A 274 -0.45 -0.85 10.60
N GLY A 275 -1.47 -0.16 10.09
CA GLY A 275 -2.82 -0.73 9.93
C GLY A 275 -3.67 -0.73 11.19
N GLU A 276 -3.28 0.01 12.23
CA GLU A 276 -4.04 0.13 13.49
C GLU A 276 -5.25 1.05 13.35
N VAL A 277 -5.06 2.23 12.77
CA VAL A 277 -6.10 3.27 12.64
C VAL A 277 -6.71 3.28 11.25
N ALA A 278 -5.90 3.10 10.21
CA ALA A 278 -6.34 3.02 8.82
C ALA A 278 -5.75 1.78 8.15
N SER A 279 -6.48 1.20 7.21
CA SER A 279 -5.95 0.09 6.42
C SER A 279 -4.81 0.58 5.52
N ILE A 280 -3.87 -0.30 5.21
CA ILE A 280 -2.78 0.03 4.29
C ILE A 280 -3.28 0.34 2.88
N GLU A 281 -4.46 -0.13 2.51
CA GLU A 281 -5.15 0.23 1.29
C GLU A 281 -5.56 1.71 1.28
N GLU A 282 -6.01 2.23 2.41
CA GLU A 282 -6.30 3.65 2.57
C GLU A 282 -5.03 4.48 2.41
N THR A 283 -3.95 4.12 3.13
CA THR A 283 -2.65 4.81 2.99
C THR A 283 -2.14 4.77 1.56
N SER A 284 -2.31 3.64 0.86
CA SER A 284 -1.91 3.51 -0.55
C SER A 284 -2.71 4.43 -1.48
N LEU A 285 -4.03 4.53 -1.28
CA LEU A 285 -4.86 5.47 -2.04
C LEU A 285 -4.44 6.92 -1.82
N LEU A 286 -4.11 7.28 -0.58
CA LEU A 286 -3.63 8.62 -0.24
C LEU A 286 -2.25 8.89 -0.84
N ALA A 287 -1.35 7.90 -0.80
CA ALA A 287 -0.04 8.00 -1.44
C ALA A 287 -0.15 8.20 -2.95
N ASP A 288 -1.01 7.43 -3.63
CA ASP A 288 -1.27 7.58 -5.06
C ASP A 288 -1.81 8.98 -5.39
N TRP A 289 -2.67 9.52 -4.54
CA TRP A 289 -3.22 10.86 -4.72
C TRP A 289 -2.19 11.98 -4.47
N VAL A 290 -1.39 11.87 -3.40
CA VAL A 290 -0.36 12.86 -3.01
C VAL A 290 0.83 12.86 -3.96
N LEU A 291 1.22 11.69 -4.47
CA LEU A 291 2.34 11.51 -5.40
C LEU A 291 1.96 11.72 -6.87
N ASP A 292 0.69 12.00 -7.17
CA ASP A 292 0.24 12.39 -8.51
C ASP A 292 0.90 13.70 -8.96
N GLU A 293 1.31 13.78 -10.22
CA GLU A 293 2.01 14.96 -10.77
C GLU A 293 1.21 16.27 -10.64
N GLY A 294 -0.12 16.17 -10.56
CA GLY A 294 -1.01 17.31 -10.37
C GLY A 294 -1.12 17.81 -8.94
N ALA A 295 -0.67 17.02 -7.95
CA ALA A 295 -0.73 17.38 -6.55
C ALA A 295 0.41 18.33 -6.14
N ARG A 296 0.14 19.18 -5.17
CA ARG A 296 1.12 20.13 -4.58
C ARG A 296 1.03 19.98 -3.05
N ILE A 297 2.15 19.79 -2.40
CA ILE A 297 2.23 19.81 -0.95
C ILE A 297 2.08 21.26 -0.49
N VAL A 298 1.11 21.49 0.37
CA VAL A 298 0.76 22.82 0.92
C VAL A 298 1.41 23.01 2.28
N GLU A 299 1.41 21.94 3.08
CA GLU A 299 1.88 21.96 4.45
C GLU A 299 2.39 20.57 4.84
N VAL A 300 3.43 20.53 5.64
CA VAL A 300 3.95 19.31 6.24
C VAL A 300 4.51 19.61 7.61
N ASP A 301 4.11 18.83 8.60
CA ASP A 301 4.66 18.86 9.94
C ASP A 301 5.59 17.67 10.16
N GLY A 302 6.60 17.87 11.02
CA GLY A 302 7.60 16.87 11.32
C GLY A 302 8.90 17.08 10.58
N ASP A 303 9.75 16.06 10.57
CA ASP A 303 11.03 16.12 9.88
C ASP A 303 10.83 16.08 8.36
N PRO A 304 11.19 17.14 7.60
CA PRO A 304 11.14 17.14 6.16
C PRO A 304 11.93 15.99 5.52
N ALA A 305 12.94 15.43 6.19
CA ALA A 305 13.69 14.27 5.75
C ALA A 305 12.81 13.03 5.54
N VAL A 306 11.68 12.95 6.22
CA VAL A 306 10.69 11.89 6.03
C VAL A 306 10.16 11.85 4.59
N LEU A 307 10.03 13.02 3.94
CA LEU A 307 9.60 13.13 2.55
C LEU A 307 10.75 13.01 1.54
N THR A 308 12.00 13.06 2.00
CA THR A 308 13.20 12.93 1.15
C THR A 308 13.72 11.49 1.06
N TRP A 309 12.95 10.52 1.48
CA TRP A 309 13.34 9.12 1.35
C TRP A 309 13.67 8.78 -0.10
N PRO A 310 14.54 7.77 -0.33
CA PRO A 310 14.96 7.39 -1.68
C PRO A 310 13.76 6.84 -2.46
N ILE A 311 12.93 7.77 -2.94
CA ILE A 311 11.80 7.48 -3.80
C ILE A 311 12.37 7.05 -5.14
N GLY A 312 12.04 5.83 -5.57
CA GLY A 312 12.40 5.33 -6.88
C GLY A 312 13.62 4.42 -6.92
N ALA A 313 14.10 3.87 -5.79
CA ALA A 313 15.11 2.81 -5.83
C ALA A 313 14.62 1.62 -6.68
N ALA A 314 13.36 1.20 -6.50
CA ALA A 314 12.71 0.19 -7.34
C ALA A 314 12.49 0.66 -8.78
N ALA A 315 12.26 1.95 -9.01
CA ALA A 315 12.02 2.51 -10.34
C ALA A 315 13.24 2.38 -11.28
N ARG A 316 14.46 2.32 -10.76
CA ARG A 316 15.67 2.02 -11.52
C ARG A 316 15.59 0.66 -12.23
N HIS A 317 14.81 -0.27 -11.69
CA HIS A 317 14.62 -1.62 -12.20
C HIS A 317 13.29 -1.81 -12.95
N ARG A 318 12.75 -0.75 -13.57
CA ARG A 318 11.47 -0.77 -14.32
C ARG A 318 11.37 -1.89 -15.34
N LYS A 319 12.50 -2.26 -16.00
CA LYS A 319 12.51 -3.37 -16.97
C LYS A 319 12.11 -4.71 -16.32
N VAL A 320 12.56 -4.96 -15.08
CA VAL A 320 12.19 -6.17 -14.32
C VAL A 320 10.74 -6.10 -13.84
N LEU A 321 10.27 -4.90 -13.49
CA LEU A 321 8.88 -4.66 -13.05
C LEU A 321 7.88 -4.79 -14.21
N ALA A 322 8.24 -4.34 -15.41
CA ALA A 322 7.37 -4.28 -16.60
C ALA A 322 7.25 -5.62 -17.35
N SER A 323 8.17 -6.58 -17.16
CA SER A 323 8.05 -7.90 -17.80
C SER A 323 6.86 -8.66 -17.23
N GLN A 324 5.83 -8.68 -18.01
CA GLN A 324 4.50 -9.32 -17.99
C GLN A 324 3.96 -9.98 -16.70
N GLU A 325 2.70 -9.62 -16.46
CA GLU A 325 1.69 -10.47 -15.80
C GLU A 325 1.24 -11.64 -16.69
#